data_fc890fd1d394ec6ae687b2bd2b6770c2
#
_entry.id   fc890fd1d394ec6ae687b2bd2b6770c2
#
_cell.length_a   1.000
_cell.length_b   1.000
_cell.length_c   1.000
_cell.angle_alpha   90.00
_cell.angle_beta   90.00
_cell.angle_gamma   90.00
#
_symmetry.space_group_name_H-M   'P 1'
#
loop_
_entity.id
_entity.type
_entity.pdbx_description
1 polymer ?
#
loop_
_entity_poly.entity_id
_entity_poly.type
_entity_poly.pdbx_seq_one_letter_code
_entity_poly.pdbx_strand_id
1 'polypeptide(L)'
;MGISVPQVTVKILSTKLAESGPLLITHWGLSGPVILKLSAWGAKELAAFNYHFGIVVNWLHTYNESSLKASWSQLRKQYGSQKIGSRNPFALPGRLWNYFLHKCAISPEINWADLSAAQQSRLIKILTGQEFQVSGKTTFKEEFVTCGGIKLAEIDVNSMQSKIVPGLFFA
;
A
#
# COMPACT_ATOMS: atom_id res chain seq x y z
N MET A 1 -13.29 3.24 -13.90
CA MET A 1 -11.94 3.68 -14.31
C MET A 1 -11.06 3.69 -13.07
N GLY A 2 -9.97 2.91 -13.06
CA GLY A 2 -9.09 2.77 -11.90
C GLY A 2 -8.27 4.03 -11.61
N ILE A 3 -7.71 4.12 -10.39
CA ILE A 3 -6.77 5.17 -10.01
C ILE A 3 -5.41 4.50 -9.78
N SER A 4 -4.38 4.98 -10.46
CA SER A 4 -3.00 4.54 -10.24
C SER A 4 -2.26 5.56 -9.39
N VAL A 5 -1.54 5.07 -8.37
CA VAL A 5 -0.63 5.88 -7.55
C VAL A 5 0.78 5.33 -7.78
N PRO A 6 1.71 6.15 -8.30
CA PRO A 6 3.01 5.65 -8.76
C PRO A 6 3.88 5.04 -7.66
N GLN A 7 3.76 5.56 -6.43
CA GLN A 7 4.61 5.11 -5.33
C GLN A 7 3.87 5.23 -4.00
N VAL A 8 3.64 4.09 -3.37
CA VAL A 8 3.07 3.97 -2.03
C VAL A 8 3.86 2.93 -1.24
N THR A 9 3.67 2.90 0.07
CA THR A 9 4.13 1.79 0.91
C THR A 9 2.91 1.08 1.49
N VAL A 10 2.84 -0.23 1.34
CA VAL A 10 1.78 -1.08 1.92
C VAL A 10 2.40 -2.02 2.93
N LYS A 11 1.85 -2.06 4.13
CA LYS A 11 2.26 -2.96 5.21
C LYS A 11 1.09 -3.86 5.60
N ILE A 12 1.35 -5.15 5.79
CA ILE A 12 0.39 -6.10 6.31
C ILE A 12 0.48 -6.09 7.84
N LEU A 13 -0.65 -5.79 8.51
CA LEU A 13 -0.71 -5.77 9.97
C LEU A 13 -0.42 -7.15 10.54
N SER A 14 0.13 -7.18 11.75
CA SER A 14 0.52 -8.41 12.46
C SER A 14 1.63 -9.23 11.78
N THR A 15 2.28 -8.67 10.76
CA THR A 15 3.43 -9.28 10.07
C THR A 15 4.58 -8.29 9.93
N LYS A 16 5.71 -8.78 9.43
CA LYS A 16 6.85 -7.93 9.03
C LYS A 16 6.81 -7.54 7.55
N LEU A 17 5.78 -7.99 6.82
CA LEU A 17 5.67 -7.77 5.38
C LEU A 17 5.29 -6.33 5.08
N ALA A 18 6.14 -5.67 4.35
CA ALA A 18 5.90 -4.33 3.83
C ALA A 18 6.62 -4.19 2.48
N GLU A 19 5.94 -3.59 1.52
CA GLU A 19 6.49 -3.34 0.18
C GLU A 19 6.14 -1.94 -0.28
N SER A 20 6.98 -1.42 -1.17
CA SER A 20 6.74 -0.11 -1.80
C SER A 20 6.72 -0.25 -3.31
N GLY A 21 5.88 0.55 -3.96
CA GLY A 21 5.76 0.55 -5.41
C GLY A 21 4.42 1.09 -5.91
N PRO A 22 4.13 0.94 -7.20
CA PRO A 22 2.88 1.39 -7.79
C PRO A 22 1.69 0.59 -7.26
N LEU A 23 0.61 1.32 -6.91
CA LEU A 23 -0.67 0.79 -6.46
C LEU A 23 -1.77 1.16 -7.45
N LEU A 24 -2.62 0.20 -7.76
CA LEU A 24 -3.82 0.38 -8.57
C LEU A 24 -5.06 0.21 -7.69
N ILE A 25 -5.89 1.24 -7.63
CA ILE A 25 -7.20 1.18 -6.97
C ILE A 25 -8.24 0.85 -8.04
N THR A 26 -8.91 -0.28 -7.87
CA THR A 26 -9.97 -0.78 -8.76
C THR A 26 -11.33 -0.72 -8.09
N HIS A 27 -12.39 -1.08 -8.79
CA HIS A 27 -13.74 -1.12 -8.21
C HIS A 27 -13.96 -2.33 -7.28
N TRP A 28 -13.10 -3.33 -7.32
CA TRP A 28 -13.17 -4.50 -6.42
C TRP A 28 -12.08 -4.50 -5.33
N GLY A 29 -11.08 -3.61 -5.38
CA GLY A 29 -10.03 -3.58 -4.36
C GLY A 29 -8.73 -2.97 -4.84
N LEU A 30 -7.66 -3.36 -4.18
CA LEU A 30 -6.31 -2.91 -4.46
C LEU A 30 -5.55 -3.93 -5.30
N SER A 31 -4.75 -3.45 -6.25
CA SER A 31 -3.94 -4.25 -7.16
C SER A 31 -2.65 -3.50 -7.49
N GLY A 32 -1.91 -3.97 -8.48
CA GLY A 32 -0.66 -3.34 -8.94
C GLY A 32 0.59 -4.00 -8.36
N PRO A 33 1.77 -3.58 -8.83
CA PRO A 33 3.04 -4.23 -8.50
C PRO A 33 3.31 -4.40 -7.01
N VAL A 34 2.98 -3.41 -6.17
CA VAL A 34 3.17 -3.49 -4.71
C VAL A 34 2.32 -4.60 -4.09
N ILE A 35 1.09 -4.79 -4.55
CA ILE A 35 0.18 -5.84 -4.06
C ILE A 35 0.64 -7.21 -4.55
N LEU A 36 1.06 -7.32 -5.81
CA LEU A 36 1.59 -8.57 -6.38
C LEU A 36 2.83 -9.05 -5.62
N LYS A 37 3.77 -8.15 -5.31
CA LYS A 37 4.95 -8.48 -4.49
C LYS A 37 4.54 -8.96 -3.09
N LEU A 38 3.67 -8.22 -2.40
CA LEU A 38 3.19 -8.61 -1.07
C LEU A 38 2.49 -9.96 -1.09
N SER A 39 1.67 -10.23 -2.10
CA SER A 39 0.97 -11.52 -2.22
C SER A 39 1.92 -12.68 -2.50
N ALA A 40 2.98 -12.46 -3.29
CA ALA A 40 3.99 -13.48 -3.58
C ALA A 40 4.84 -13.80 -2.34
N TRP A 41 5.42 -12.78 -1.69
CA TRP A 41 6.25 -12.97 -0.51
C TRP A 41 5.48 -13.47 0.71
N GLY A 42 4.25 -12.97 0.87
CA GLY A 42 3.36 -13.31 1.99
C GLY A 42 2.47 -14.52 1.75
N ALA A 43 2.61 -15.27 0.65
CA ALA A 43 1.62 -16.26 0.23
C ALA A 43 1.25 -17.28 1.33
N LYS A 44 2.24 -17.80 2.08
CA LYS A 44 1.99 -18.73 3.19
C LYS A 44 1.25 -18.07 4.36
N GLU A 45 1.71 -16.88 4.76
CA GLU A 45 1.14 -16.14 5.90
C GLU A 45 -0.29 -15.69 5.59
N LEU A 46 -0.52 -15.17 4.37
CA LEU A 46 -1.84 -14.71 3.94
C LEU A 46 -2.84 -15.85 3.81
N ALA A 47 -2.38 -17.02 3.36
CA ALA A 47 -3.20 -18.23 3.32
C ALA A 47 -3.57 -18.71 4.75
N ALA A 48 -2.64 -18.63 5.71
CA ALA A 48 -2.91 -18.97 7.11
C ALA A 48 -3.96 -18.05 7.75
N PHE A 49 -4.05 -16.79 7.30
CA PHE A 49 -5.11 -15.85 7.70
C PHE A 49 -6.42 -16.04 6.92
N ASN A 50 -6.53 -17.06 6.07
CA ASN A 50 -7.66 -17.22 5.14
C ASN A 50 -7.97 -15.94 4.35
N TYR A 51 -6.94 -15.15 4.03
CA TYR A 51 -7.03 -13.84 3.35
C TYR A 51 -7.91 -12.81 4.09
N HIS A 52 -8.00 -12.90 5.44
CA HIS A 52 -8.66 -11.91 6.29
C HIS A 52 -7.62 -11.25 7.19
N PHE A 53 -7.22 -10.04 6.84
CA PHE A 53 -6.16 -9.32 7.56
C PHE A 53 -6.27 -7.82 7.33
N GLY A 54 -5.65 -7.04 8.21
CA GLY A 54 -5.53 -5.60 8.04
C GLY A 54 -4.29 -5.22 7.25
N ILE A 55 -4.40 -4.15 6.48
CA ILE A 55 -3.26 -3.49 5.84
C ILE A 55 -3.24 -2.01 6.17
N VAL A 56 -2.06 -1.43 6.14
CA VAL A 56 -1.85 0.03 6.22
C VAL A 56 -1.22 0.49 4.92
N VAL A 57 -1.81 1.51 4.31
CA VAL A 57 -1.29 2.15 3.11
C VAL A 57 -0.76 3.53 3.47
N ASN A 58 0.54 3.74 3.26
CA ASN A 58 1.14 5.07 3.25
C ASN A 58 1.17 5.58 1.80
N TRP A 59 0.32 6.56 1.51
CA TRP A 59 0.17 7.16 0.18
C TRP A 59 1.33 8.08 -0.21
N LEU A 60 2.12 8.50 0.79
CA LEU A 60 3.27 9.40 0.64
C LEU A 60 4.54 8.69 1.10
N HIS A 61 5.02 7.72 0.36
CA HIS A 61 6.08 6.79 0.75
C HIS A 61 7.33 7.47 1.34
N THR A 62 7.62 8.71 0.97
CA THR A 62 8.74 9.52 1.48
C THR A 62 8.48 10.16 2.84
N TYR A 63 7.21 10.16 3.30
CA TYR A 63 6.82 10.75 4.57
C TYR A 63 6.30 9.69 5.52
N ASN A 64 6.58 9.88 6.80
CA ASN A 64 5.82 9.31 7.91
C ASN A 64 4.98 10.40 8.57
N GLU A 65 4.15 10.04 9.54
CA GLU A 65 3.28 10.99 10.24
C GLU A 65 4.06 12.17 10.86
N SER A 66 5.19 11.88 11.54
CA SER A 66 6.00 12.88 12.21
C SER A 66 6.67 13.82 11.23
N SER A 67 7.28 13.30 10.14
CA SER A 67 7.94 14.12 9.13
C SER A 67 6.95 14.97 8.34
N LEU A 68 5.77 14.44 8.01
CA LEU A 68 4.73 15.21 7.33
C LEU A 68 4.19 16.33 8.25
N LYS A 69 3.98 16.03 9.55
CA LYS A 69 3.59 17.03 10.54
C LYS A 69 4.61 18.15 10.69
N ALA A 70 5.89 17.82 10.70
CA ALA A 70 6.97 18.81 10.75
C ALA A 70 6.98 19.72 9.51
N SER A 71 6.76 19.15 8.32
CA SER A 71 6.72 19.89 7.04
C SER A 71 5.46 20.75 6.87
N TRP A 72 4.42 20.52 7.68
CA TRP A 72 3.10 21.13 7.45
C TRP A 72 3.10 22.65 7.58
N SER A 73 3.89 23.21 8.49
CA SER A 73 4.03 24.66 8.66
C SER A 73 4.58 25.34 7.40
N GLN A 74 5.52 24.67 6.73
CA GLN A 74 6.08 25.15 5.46
C GLN A 74 5.05 25.07 4.32
N LEU A 75 4.29 23.99 4.24
CA LEU A 75 3.21 23.85 3.26
C LEU A 75 2.14 24.94 3.44
N ARG A 76 1.77 25.26 4.68
CA ARG A 76 0.85 26.37 4.99
C ARG A 76 1.41 27.73 4.56
N LYS A 77 2.68 27.99 4.79
CA LYS A 77 3.33 29.25 4.36
C LYS A 77 3.34 29.34 2.82
N GLN A 78 3.64 28.25 2.15
CA GLN A 78 3.78 28.22 0.69
C GLN A 78 2.44 28.29 -0.05
N TYR A 79 1.41 27.63 0.47
CA TYR A 79 0.12 27.47 -0.22
C TYR A 79 -1.06 28.11 0.52
N GLY A 80 -0.80 28.91 1.56
CA GLY A 80 -1.81 29.41 2.49
C GLY A 80 -3.03 30.07 1.85
N SER A 81 -2.84 30.88 0.81
CA SER A 81 -3.92 31.58 0.08
C SER A 81 -4.57 30.73 -1.02
N GLN A 82 -4.09 29.51 -1.28
CA GLN A 82 -4.62 28.65 -2.33
C GLN A 82 -5.68 27.69 -1.76
N LYS A 83 -6.70 27.39 -2.56
CA LYS A 83 -7.73 26.41 -2.21
C LYS A 83 -7.13 25.01 -2.14
N ILE A 84 -7.45 24.27 -1.07
CA ILE A 84 -6.89 22.95 -0.82
C ILE A 84 -7.34 21.92 -1.87
N GLY A 85 -8.51 22.05 -2.42
CA GLY A 85 -9.03 21.17 -3.47
C GLY A 85 -8.27 21.33 -4.78
N SER A 86 -7.85 22.55 -5.11
CA SER A 86 -7.14 22.86 -6.36
C SER A 86 -5.63 22.66 -6.24
N ARG A 87 -5.07 22.77 -5.02
CA ARG A 87 -3.63 22.66 -4.80
C ARG A 87 -3.29 21.41 -3.99
N ASN A 88 -2.81 20.41 -4.69
CA ASN A 88 -2.30 19.16 -4.13
C ASN A 88 -0.76 19.13 -4.25
N PRO A 89 -0.01 19.38 -3.16
CA PRO A 89 1.43 19.45 -3.20
C PRO A 89 2.12 18.08 -3.27
N PHE A 90 1.37 16.99 -3.12
CA PHE A 90 1.88 15.63 -3.06
C PHE A 90 1.80 14.88 -4.39
N ALA A 91 1.39 15.53 -5.47
CA ALA A 91 1.21 14.94 -6.80
C ALA A 91 0.31 13.69 -6.82
N LEU A 92 -0.59 13.55 -5.84
CA LEU A 92 -1.57 12.47 -5.84
C LEU A 92 -2.62 12.70 -6.95
N PRO A 93 -3.21 11.63 -7.51
CA PRO A 93 -4.31 11.78 -8.45
C PRO A 93 -5.46 12.61 -7.85
N GLY A 94 -5.96 13.60 -8.60
CA GLY A 94 -6.95 14.57 -8.09
C GLY A 94 -8.21 13.92 -7.50
N ARG A 95 -8.69 12.81 -8.10
CA ARG A 95 -9.83 12.04 -7.54
C ARG A 95 -9.52 11.43 -6.17
N LEU A 96 -8.29 10.94 -5.97
CA LEU A 96 -7.85 10.39 -4.69
C LEU A 96 -7.67 11.50 -3.65
N TRP A 97 -7.10 12.63 -4.06
CA TRP A 97 -6.98 13.81 -3.20
C TRP A 97 -8.34 14.29 -2.69
N ASN A 98 -9.31 14.47 -3.58
CA ASN A 98 -10.66 14.86 -3.22
C ASN A 98 -11.36 13.83 -2.31
N TYR A 99 -11.11 12.53 -2.51
CA TYR A 99 -11.58 11.50 -1.61
C TYR A 99 -11.03 11.69 -0.19
N PHE A 100 -9.74 12.01 -0.03
CA PHE A 100 -9.15 12.26 1.29
C PHE A 100 -9.71 13.50 1.95
N LEU A 101 -9.89 14.58 1.20
CA LEU A 101 -10.54 15.79 1.72
C LEU A 101 -11.95 15.48 2.23
N HIS A 102 -12.75 14.79 1.45
CA HIS A 102 -14.10 14.37 1.84
C HIS A 102 -14.09 13.49 3.10
N LYS A 103 -13.22 12.47 3.14
CA LYS A 103 -13.05 11.59 4.32
C LYS A 103 -12.66 12.35 5.59
N CYS A 104 -11.91 13.43 5.46
CA CYS A 104 -11.48 14.28 6.57
C CYS A 104 -12.49 15.39 6.91
N ALA A 105 -13.64 15.44 6.24
CA ALA A 105 -14.62 16.53 6.35
C ALA A 105 -13.98 17.92 6.10
N ILE A 106 -13.17 17.99 5.02
CA ILE A 106 -12.51 19.22 4.55
C ILE A 106 -13.19 19.66 3.26
N SER A 107 -13.76 20.86 3.26
CA SER A 107 -14.27 21.46 2.02
C SER A 107 -13.11 21.76 1.06
N PRO A 108 -13.19 21.37 -0.22
CA PRO A 108 -12.16 21.69 -1.20
C PRO A 108 -11.98 23.19 -1.44
N GLU A 109 -12.98 23.99 -1.04
CA GLU A 109 -13.02 25.44 -1.26
C GLU A 109 -12.30 26.27 -0.19
N ILE A 110 -11.92 25.66 0.95
CA ILE A 110 -11.15 26.37 1.98
C ILE A 110 -9.70 26.54 1.56
N ASN A 111 -9.05 27.59 2.06
CA ASN A 111 -7.63 27.78 1.82
C ASN A 111 -6.79 26.89 2.73
N TRP A 112 -5.55 26.63 2.34
CA TRP A 112 -4.59 25.88 3.16
C TRP A 112 -4.37 26.50 4.54
N ALA A 113 -4.42 27.84 4.63
CA ALA A 113 -4.30 28.55 5.90
C ALA A 113 -5.48 28.31 6.85
N ASP A 114 -6.67 28.04 6.32
CA ASP A 114 -7.92 27.92 7.08
C ASP A 114 -8.16 26.51 7.65
N LEU A 115 -7.28 25.55 7.35
CA LEU A 115 -7.36 24.21 7.92
C LEU A 115 -7.27 24.24 9.45
N SER A 116 -8.26 23.67 10.12
CA SER A 116 -8.20 23.48 11.57
C SER A 116 -7.15 22.41 11.95
N ALA A 117 -6.64 22.47 13.17
CA ALA A 117 -5.68 21.49 13.68
C ALA A 117 -6.22 20.04 13.63
N ALA A 118 -7.52 19.89 13.90
CA ALA A 118 -8.18 18.57 13.83
C ALA A 118 -8.27 18.04 12.40
N GLN A 119 -8.60 18.89 11.43
CA GLN A 119 -8.63 18.53 10.00
C GLN A 119 -7.23 18.18 9.50
N GLN A 120 -6.23 19.00 9.85
CA GLN A 120 -4.83 18.73 9.54
C GLN A 120 -4.39 17.36 10.07
N SER A 121 -4.64 17.07 11.35
CA SER A 121 -4.24 15.79 11.95
C SER A 121 -4.90 14.60 11.27
N ARG A 122 -6.19 14.69 10.95
CA ARG A 122 -6.90 13.64 10.19
C ARG A 122 -6.32 13.44 8.79
N LEU A 123 -6.02 14.54 8.09
CA LEU A 123 -5.45 14.47 6.74
C LEU A 123 -4.04 13.87 6.77
N ILE A 124 -3.19 14.27 7.71
CA ILE A 124 -1.86 13.68 7.89
C ILE A 124 -1.98 12.17 8.14
N LYS A 125 -2.84 11.76 9.09
CA LYS A 125 -3.02 10.35 9.43
C LYS A 125 -3.48 9.52 8.23
N ILE A 126 -4.46 9.97 7.46
CA ILE A 126 -4.94 9.22 6.29
C ILE A 126 -3.90 9.15 5.18
N LEU A 127 -3.11 10.21 4.98
CA LEU A 127 -2.07 10.24 3.94
C LEU A 127 -0.89 9.31 4.25
N THR A 128 -0.54 9.15 5.53
CA THR A 128 0.64 8.39 5.95
C THR A 128 0.33 7.01 6.52
N GLY A 129 -0.95 6.69 6.77
CA GLY A 129 -1.29 5.43 7.43
C GLY A 129 -2.77 5.08 7.35
N GLN A 130 -3.35 5.02 6.14
CA GLN A 130 -4.74 4.59 5.97
C GLN A 130 -4.87 3.08 6.15
N GLU A 131 -5.72 2.68 7.07
CA GLU A 131 -6.03 1.27 7.32
C GLU A 131 -7.15 0.77 6.41
N PHE A 132 -7.02 -0.48 5.97
CA PHE A 132 -8.04 -1.23 5.25
C PHE A 132 -8.12 -2.65 5.79
N GLN A 133 -9.32 -3.22 5.72
CA GLN A 133 -9.54 -4.64 5.97
C GLN A 133 -9.61 -5.38 4.64
N VAL A 134 -8.79 -6.40 4.51
CA VAL A 134 -8.84 -7.35 3.39
C VAL A 134 -9.74 -8.51 3.82
N SER A 135 -10.72 -8.83 2.98
CA SER A 135 -11.71 -9.89 3.24
C SER A 135 -11.70 -10.98 2.17
N GLY A 136 -10.60 -11.13 1.46
CA GLY A 136 -10.46 -12.16 0.43
C GLY A 136 -9.45 -11.77 -0.64
N LYS A 137 -9.25 -12.68 -1.58
CA LYS A 137 -8.51 -12.47 -2.83
C LYS A 137 -9.44 -12.59 -4.01
N THR A 138 -9.12 -11.93 -5.12
CA THR A 138 -9.82 -12.19 -6.40
C THR A 138 -9.45 -13.56 -6.91
N THR A 139 -10.46 -14.35 -7.29
CA THR A 139 -10.30 -15.72 -7.81
C THR A 139 -10.38 -15.75 -9.34
N PHE A 140 -9.79 -14.76 -10.02
CA PHE A 140 -9.62 -14.88 -11.45
C PHE A 140 -8.65 -16.02 -11.74
N LYS A 141 -9.00 -16.90 -12.71
CA LYS A 141 -8.27 -18.15 -13.03
C LYS A 141 -6.84 -17.95 -13.55
N GLU A 142 -6.36 -16.73 -13.67
CA GLU A 142 -5.02 -16.39 -14.13
C GLU A 142 -4.11 -16.16 -12.91
N GLU A 143 -3.72 -17.23 -12.24
CA GLU A 143 -2.61 -17.17 -11.26
C GLU A 143 -1.30 -17.11 -12.05
N PHE A 144 -0.57 -16.02 -11.90
CA PHE A 144 0.74 -15.86 -12.54
C PHE A 144 1.79 -16.81 -11.98
N VAL A 145 1.71 -17.12 -10.68
CA VAL A 145 2.67 -17.98 -9.98
C VAL A 145 1.95 -18.69 -8.83
N THR A 146 2.14 -19.98 -8.73
CA THR A 146 1.72 -20.77 -7.57
C THR A 146 2.84 -20.75 -6.53
N CYS A 147 2.54 -20.36 -5.30
CA CYS A 147 3.49 -20.47 -4.20
C CYS A 147 3.64 -21.94 -3.80
N GLY A 148 4.85 -22.44 -3.86
CA GLY A 148 5.17 -23.80 -3.49
C GLY A 148 6.57 -24.15 -3.94
N GLY A 149 6.93 -25.39 -3.75
CA GLY A 149 8.26 -25.89 -4.10
C GLY A 149 8.67 -27.05 -3.23
N ILE A 150 9.86 -27.52 -3.47
CA ILE A 150 10.47 -28.62 -2.75
C ILE A 150 11.16 -28.06 -1.51
N LYS A 151 11.16 -28.80 -0.41
CA LYS A 151 11.92 -28.43 0.78
C LYS A 151 13.41 -28.45 0.48
N LEU A 152 14.09 -27.32 0.59
CA LEU A 152 15.52 -27.18 0.32
C LEU A 152 16.38 -28.15 1.17
N ALA A 153 15.92 -28.55 2.35
CA ALA A 153 16.59 -29.55 3.18
C ALA A 153 16.66 -30.93 2.51
N GLU A 154 15.76 -31.23 1.56
CA GLU A 154 15.65 -32.49 0.85
C GLU A 154 16.41 -32.50 -0.50
N ILE A 155 17.07 -31.40 -0.84
CA ILE A 155 17.81 -31.24 -2.09
C ILE A 155 19.27 -30.91 -1.78
N ASP A 156 20.18 -31.45 -2.56
CA ASP A 156 21.54 -30.91 -2.66
C ASP A 156 21.50 -29.74 -3.66
N VAL A 157 21.64 -28.52 -3.13
CA VAL A 157 21.55 -27.29 -3.93
C VAL A 157 22.68 -27.11 -4.97
N ASN A 158 23.80 -27.83 -4.82
CA ASN A 158 24.91 -27.75 -5.77
C ASN A 158 24.68 -28.64 -7.00
N SER A 159 24.11 -29.81 -6.79
CA SER A 159 23.84 -30.79 -7.85
C SER A 159 22.37 -30.77 -8.29
N MET A 160 21.49 -30.09 -7.54
CA MET A 160 20.02 -30.10 -7.70
C MET A 160 19.43 -31.52 -7.59
N GLN A 161 20.15 -32.47 -6.98
CA GLN A 161 19.71 -33.84 -6.79
C GLN A 161 18.91 -33.99 -5.48
N SER A 162 17.88 -34.82 -5.52
CA SER A 162 17.16 -35.25 -4.31
C SER A 162 18.07 -36.03 -3.37
N LYS A 163 18.08 -35.67 -2.09
CA LYS A 163 18.71 -36.44 -1.03
C LYS A 163 17.91 -37.68 -0.62
N ILE A 164 16.63 -37.74 -1.02
CA ILE A 164 15.70 -38.80 -0.63
C ILE A 164 15.63 -39.87 -1.75
N VAL A 165 15.59 -39.45 -3.00
CA VAL A 165 15.45 -40.33 -4.16
C VAL A 165 16.70 -40.20 -5.05
N PRO A 166 17.57 -41.22 -5.07
CA PRO A 166 18.77 -41.21 -5.93
C PRO A 166 18.40 -41.10 -7.41
N GLY A 167 19.11 -40.25 -8.14
CA GLY A 167 18.90 -40.07 -9.58
C GLY A 167 17.75 -39.11 -9.96
N LEU A 168 17.01 -38.58 -8.97
CA LEU A 168 16.01 -37.54 -9.21
C LEU A 168 16.66 -36.16 -9.11
N PHE A 169 16.54 -35.35 -10.16
CA PHE A 169 17.02 -33.97 -10.23
C PHE A 169 15.87 -32.98 -10.41
N PHE A 170 16.06 -31.76 -9.91
CA PHE A 170 15.10 -30.68 -10.01
C PHE A 170 15.70 -29.53 -10.83
N ALA A 171 14.87 -28.85 -11.63
CA ALA A 171 15.25 -27.70 -12.44
C ALA A 171 14.26 -26.53 -12.25
#